data_8d76ae49b7bbccee0c5e3b3af0d5d3bd
#
_entry.id   8d76ae49b7bbccee0c5e3b3af0d5d3bd
#
_cell.length_a   1.000
_cell.length_b   1.000
_cell.length_c   1.000
_cell.angle_alpha   90.00
_cell.angle_beta   90.00
_cell.angle_gamma   90.00
#
_symmetry.space_group_name_H-M   'P 1'
#
loop_
_entity.id
_entity.type
_entity.pdbx_description
1 polymer ?
#
loop_
_entity_poly.entity_id
_entity_poly.type
_entity_poly.pdbx_seq_one_letter_code
_entity_poly.pdbx_strand_id
1 'polypeptide(L)'
;TIYLGSLLAGLGCGSFYGSAYSLTSQNIPQAKKSFATAIVNSGSAVGSGLGMILSSYLVAQKGLPWQVMMYISAFMIICMLVAFQVIIRNHKEDMALIQPTVVDEKDNGAVKEKVPFKKLFAPHMLFAYILYFGTCYAYYMIVTWLPNFLSTERGFQGAAIGLSSSLVAFASIPGALFFSRLADKYMHKKVQFIVVLEFLATAMLLLTVQVSNATLLLIALIMYGFLGKLAVEPIIISWLGENAPKIGIGTTLGVFNFFGMMSSVIAPALTGKISDTTGSKVMGFYIAVVILLIGTILFMLVNLKKRGADSSNK
;
A
#
# COMPACT_ATOMS: atom_id res chain seq x y z
N THR A 1 3.97 -9.40 -26.58
CA THR A 1 2.85 -8.44 -26.48
C THR A 1 2.46 -8.17 -25.02
N ILE A 2 2.31 -9.19 -24.15
CA ILE A 2 1.94 -9.03 -22.73
C ILE A 2 2.97 -8.16 -21.98
N TYR A 3 4.27 -8.41 -22.16
CA TYR A 3 5.34 -7.63 -21.51
C TYR A 3 5.32 -6.16 -21.92
N LEU A 4 5.08 -5.87 -23.20
CA LEU A 4 5.01 -4.49 -23.69
C LEU A 4 3.77 -3.77 -23.12
N GLY A 5 2.62 -4.45 -23.07
CA GLY A 5 1.41 -3.93 -22.45
C GLY A 5 1.61 -3.63 -20.95
N SER A 6 2.26 -4.54 -20.22
CA SER A 6 2.58 -4.35 -18.80
C SER A 6 3.56 -3.19 -18.56
N LEU A 7 4.55 -3.02 -19.45
CA LEU A 7 5.49 -1.89 -19.39
C LEU A 7 4.75 -0.55 -19.56
N LEU A 8 3.90 -0.43 -20.58
CA LEU A 8 3.12 0.78 -20.85
C LEU A 8 2.13 1.08 -19.69
N ALA A 9 1.46 0.07 -19.18
CA ALA A 9 0.58 0.21 -18.01
C ALA A 9 1.36 0.66 -16.78
N GLY A 10 2.55 0.11 -16.53
CA GLY A 10 3.41 0.51 -15.42
C GLY A 10 3.88 1.97 -15.52
N LEU A 11 4.25 2.44 -16.71
CA LEU A 11 4.60 3.84 -16.95
C LEU A 11 3.40 4.77 -16.68
N GLY A 12 2.19 4.40 -17.13
CA GLY A 12 0.97 5.17 -16.86
C GLY A 12 0.62 5.22 -15.36
N CYS A 13 0.67 4.09 -14.67
CA CYS A 13 0.37 4.01 -13.24
C CYS A 13 1.43 4.71 -12.37
N GLY A 14 2.68 4.78 -12.81
CA GLY A 14 3.78 5.38 -12.06
C GLY A 14 3.58 6.86 -11.75
N SER A 15 2.88 7.60 -12.61
CA SER A 15 2.58 9.03 -12.41
C SER A 15 1.51 9.30 -11.35
N PHE A 16 0.62 8.34 -11.09
CA PHE A 16 -0.53 8.52 -10.19
C PHE A 16 -0.11 8.72 -8.72
N TYR A 17 0.76 7.85 -8.22
CA TYR A 17 1.10 7.81 -6.79
C TYR A 17 1.72 9.12 -6.30
N GLY A 18 2.77 9.58 -6.98
CA GLY A 18 3.46 10.83 -6.64
C GLY A 18 2.55 12.04 -6.70
N SER A 19 1.73 12.15 -7.74
CA SER A 19 0.80 13.28 -7.96
C SER A 19 -0.32 13.30 -6.93
N ALA A 20 -1.02 12.17 -6.72
CA ALA A 20 -2.16 12.08 -5.82
C ALA A 20 -1.77 12.38 -4.37
N TYR A 21 -0.69 11.79 -3.87
CA TYR A 21 -0.27 12.00 -2.49
C TYR A 21 0.47 13.30 -2.27
N SER A 22 1.13 13.86 -3.28
CA SER A 22 1.69 15.20 -3.20
C SER A 22 0.57 16.24 -3.05
N LEU A 23 -0.48 16.17 -3.87
CA LEU A 23 -1.65 17.05 -3.77
C LEU A 23 -2.32 16.91 -2.39
N THR A 24 -2.54 15.69 -1.91
CA THR A 24 -3.10 15.45 -0.58
C THR A 24 -2.22 16.02 0.51
N SER A 25 -0.90 15.87 0.39
CA SER A 25 0.07 16.36 1.37
C SER A 25 0.15 17.90 1.42
N GLN A 26 -0.05 18.58 0.30
CA GLN A 26 0.06 20.04 0.19
C GLN A 26 -1.23 20.76 0.57
N ASN A 27 -2.40 20.23 0.19
CA ASN A 27 -3.66 20.92 0.32
C ASN A 27 -4.48 20.54 1.56
N ILE A 28 -4.12 19.48 2.28
CA ILE A 28 -4.84 19.00 3.45
C ILE A 28 -4.11 19.36 4.74
N PRO A 29 -4.81 19.92 5.75
CA PRO A 29 -4.22 20.19 7.06
C PRO A 29 -3.60 18.95 7.69
N GLN A 30 -2.50 19.12 8.40
CA GLN A 30 -1.73 18.04 9.03
C GLN A 30 -2.60 17.10 9.89
N ALA A 31 -3.59 17.66 10.59
CA ALA A 31 -4.51 16.92 11.45
C ALA A 31 -5.49 15.99 10.71
N LYS A 32 -5.52 16.00 9.37
CA LYS A 32 -6.42 15.17 8.53
C LYS A 32 -5.70 14.46 7.39
N LYS A 33 -4.36 14.54 7.33
CA LYS A 33 -3.58 13.98 6.21
C LYS A 33 -3.68 12.47 6.12
N SER A 34 -3.54 11.76 7.24
CA SER A 34 -3.63 10.30 7.24
C SER A 34 -5.02 9.85 6.82
N PHE A 35 -6.06 10.51 7.31
CA PHE A 35 -7.44 10.17 6.96
C PHE A 35 -7.75 10.43 5.48
N ALA A 36 -7.32 11.56 4.92
CA ALA A 36 -7.50 11.86 3.51
C ALA A 36 -6.76 10.85 2.61
N THR A 37 -5.53 10.48 2.99
CA THR A 37 -4.76 9.42 2.31
C THR A 37 -5.47 8.07 2.38
N ALA A 38 -6.09 7.74 3.52
CA ALA A 38 -6.85 6.50 3.68
C ALA A 38 -8.08 6.45 2.76
N ILE A 39 -8.77 7.59 2.54
CA ILE A 39 -9.88 7.67 1.57
C ILE A 39 -9.38 7.35 0.16
N VAL A 40 -8.27 7.95 -0.26
CA VAL A 40 -7.69 7.69 -1.60
C VAL A 40 -7.31 6.20 -1.73
N ASN A 41 -6.67 5.62 -0.71
CA ASN A 41 -6.28 4.20 -0.70
C ASN A 41 -7.47 3.23 -0.69
N SER A 42 -8.61 3.64 -0.14
CA SER A 42 -9.83 2.80 -0.11
C SER A 42 -10.30 2.41 -1.50
N GLY A 43 -10.07 3.26 -2.51
CA GLY A 43 -10.36 2.93 -3.91
C GLY A 43 -9.59 1.68 -4.39
N SER A 44 -8.32 1.53 -4.00
CA SER A 44 -7.52 0.34 -4.33
C SER A 44 -8.08 -0.92 -3.65
N ALA A 45 -8.55 -0.81 -2.41
CA ALA A 45 -9.17 -1.93 -1.69
C ALA A 45 -10.48 -2.38 -2.35
N VAL A 46 -11.33 -1.43 -2.74
CA VAL A 46 -12.58 -1.73 -3.47
C VAL A 46 -12.27 -2.42 -4.80
N GLY A 47 -11.33 -1.86 -5.58
CA GLY A 47 -10.93 -2.41 -6.88
C GLY A 47 -10.38 -3.83 -6.77
N SER A 48 -9.47 -4.07 -5.83
CA SER A 48 -8.88 -5.41 -5.63
C SER A 48 -9.91 -6.42 -5.10
N GLY A 49 -10.75 -6.02 -4.15
CA GLY A 49 -11.79 -6.89 -3.59
C GLY A 49 -12.83 -7.31 -4.64
N LEU A 50 -13.35 -6.34 -5.41
CA LEU A 50 -14.27 -6.62 -6.51
C LEU A 50 -13.61 -7.44 -7.61
N GLY A 51 -12.34 -7.16 -7.94
CA GLY A 51 -11.57 -7.92 -8.92
C GLY A 51 -11.43 -9.40 -8.54
N MET A 52 -11.15 -9.71 -7.27
CA MET A 52 -11.07 -11.08 -6.77
C MET A 52 -12.41 -11.82 -6.87
N ILE A 53 -13.52 -11.16 -6.46
CA ILE A 53 -14.86 -11.74 -6.54
C ILE A 53 -15.26 -12.00 -8.00
N LEU A 54 -15.14 -10.99 -8.85
CA LEU A 54 -15.51 -11.09 -10.26
C LEU A 54 -14.68 -12.15 -10.99
N SER A 55 -13.35 -12.18 -10.76
CA SER A 55 -12.47 -13.18 -11.35
C SER A 55 -12.85 -14.59 -10.92
N SER A 56 -13.08 -14.81 -9.63
CA SER A 56 -13.48 -16.11 -9.12
C SER A 56 -14.85 -16.55 -9.66
N TYR A 57 -15.81 -15.64 -9.75
CA TYR A 57 -17.14 -15.94 -10.28
C TYR A 57 -17.13 -16.18 -11.79
N LEU A 58 -16.54 -15.27 -12.58
CA LEU A 58 -16.59 -15.33 -14.04
C LEU A 58 -15.65 -16.41 -14.61
N VAL A 59 -14.43 -16.51 -14.07
CA VAL A 59 -13.43 -17.42 -14.61
C VAL A 59 -13.51 -18.79 -13.93
N ALA A 60 -13.45 -18.86 -12.60
CA ALA A 60 -13.40 -20.15 -11.90
C ALA A 60 -14.76 -20.87 -11.85
N GLN A 61 -15.89 -20.14 -11.71
CA GLN A 61 -17.20 -20.76 -11.59
C GLN A 61 -17.94 -20.86 -12.92
N LYS A 62 -17.91 -19.81 -13.76
CA LYS A 62 -18.59 -19.79 -15.07
C LYS A 62 -17.73 -20.32 -16.21
N GLY A 63 -16.43 -20.56 -16.00
CA GLY A 63 -15.52 -21.09 -17.02
C GLY A 63 -15.21 -20.11 -18.15
N LEU A 64 -15.45 -18.80 -17.96
CA LEU A 64 -15.12 -17.82 -18.98
C LEU A 64 -13.58 -17.66 -19.10
N PRO A 65 -13.08 -17.31 -20.28
CA PRO A 65 -11.65 -17.10 -20.47
C PRO A 65 -11.18 -15.90 -19.64
N TRP A 66 -9.98 -15.99 -19.05
CA TRP A 66 -9.39 -14.96 -18.18
C TRP A 66 -9.29 -13.56 -18.83
N GLN A 67 -9.25 -13.50 -20.17
CA GLN A 67 -9.22 -12.27 -20.97
C GLN A 67 -10.45 -11.38 -20.70
N VAL A 68 -11.59 -11.96 -20.31
CA VAL A 68 -12.80 -11.20 -19.97
C VAL A 68 -12.52 -10.20 -18.85
N MET A 69 -11.68 -10.58 -17.86
CA MET A 69 -11.29 -9.67 -16.77
C MET A 69 -10.46 -8.48 -17.27
N MET A 70 -9.63 -8.69 -18.29
CA MET A 70 -8.87 -7.61 -18.92
C MET A 70 -9.78 -6.63 -19.67
N TYR A 71 -10.79 -7.14 -20.39
CA TYR A 71 -11.77 -6.28 -21.07
C TYR A 71 -12.63 -5.47 -20.10
N ILE A 72 -13.07 -6.09 -18.99
CA ILE A 72 -13.81 -5.38 -17.93
C ILE A 72 -12.94 -4.28 -17.31
N SER A 73 -11.68 -4.58 -17.00
CA SER A 73 -10.75 -3.60 -16.45
C SER A 73 -10.50 -2.44 -17.41
N ALA A 74 -10.29 -2.71 -18.70
CA ALA A 74 -10.11 -1.70 -19.72
C ALA A 74 -11.35 -0.80 -19.86
N PHE A 75 -12.54 -1.39 -19.87
CA PHE A 75 -13.80 -0.65 -19.90
C PHE A 75 -13.95 0.27 -18.68
N MET A 76 -13.67 -0.23 -17.48
CA MET A 76 -13.73 0.56 -16.24
C MET A 76 -12.75 1.74 -16.28
N ILE A 77 -11.53 1.54 -16.78
CA ILE A 77 -10.53 2.62 -16.93
C ILE A 77 -11.04 3.70 -17.89
N ILE A 78 -11.63 3.30 -19.03
CA ILE A 78 -12.20 4.26 -20.00
C ILE A 78 -13.34 5.05 -19.34
N CYS A 79 -14.27 4.39 -18.65
CA CYS A 79 -15.36 5.05 -17.94
C CYS A 79 -14.83 6.06 -16.89
N MET A 80 -13.82 5.68 -16.13
CA MET A 80 -13.21 6.55 -15.12
C MET A 80 -12.47 7.75 -15.78
N LEU A 81 -11.82 7.54 -16.92
CA LEU A 81 -11.17 8.61 -17.66
C LEU A 81 -12.21 9.64 -18.16
N VAL A 82 -13.33 9.19 -18.71
CA VAL A 82 -14.43 10.07 -19.16
C VAL A 82 -15.02 10.81 -17.96
N ALA A 83 -15.31 10.12 -16.87
CA ALA A 83 -15.85 10.74 -15.65
C ALA A 83 -14.90 11.82 -15.10
N PHE A 84 -13.60 11.53 -15.04
CA PHE A 84 -12.59 12.47 -14.59
C PHE A 84 -12.51 13.71 -15.51
N GLN A 85 -12.55 13.51 -16.83
CA GLN A 85 -12.57 14.58 -17.81
C GLN A 85 -13.79 15.51 -17.63
N VAL A 86 -14.97 14.93 -17.40
CA VAL A 86 -16.21 15.69 -17.16
C VAL A 86 -16.12 16.50 -15.86
N ILE A 87 -15.63 15.87 -14.78
CA ILE A 87 -15.45 16.53 -13.48
C ILE A 87 -14.49 17.72 -13.60
N ILE A 88 -13.31 17.52 -14.20
CA ILE A 88 -12.35 18.61 -14.38
C ILE A 88 -12.93 19.75 -15.22
N ARG A 89 -13.63 19.41 -16.31
CA ARG A 89 -14.24 20.41 -17.18
C ARG A 89 -15.27 21.27 -16.44
N ASN A 90 -16.07 20.65 -15.58
CA ASN A 90 -17.15 21.34 -14.86
C ASN A 90 -16.66 22.15 -13.65
N HIS A 91 -15.48 21.83 -13.09
CA HIS A 91 -14.92 22.45 -11.89
C HIS A 91 -13.58 23.15 -12.16
N LYS A 92 -13.38 23.69 -13.35
CA LYS A 92 -12.12 24.38 -13.73
C LYS A 92 -11.76 25.53 -12.79
N GLU A 93 -12.73 26.31 -12.35
CA GLU A 93 -12.51 27.45 -11.45
C GLU A 93 -12.10 26.99 -10.05
N ASP A 94 -12.76 25.96 -9.51
CA ASP A 94 -12.42 25.38 -8.22
C ASP A 94 -11.05 24.69 -8.27
N MET A 95 -10.71 24.04 -9.39
CA MET A 95 -9.41 23.40 -9.61
C MET A 95 -8.29 24.43 -9.77
N ALA A 96 -8.57 25.63 -10.28
CA ALA A 96 -7.58 26.70 -10.35
C ALA A 96 -7.21 27.24 -8.95
N LEU A 97 -8.14 27.18 -7.99
CA LEU A 97 -7.92 27.53 -6.59
C LEU A 97 -7.09 26.45 -5.82
N ILE A 98 -7.12 25.20 -6.32
CA ILE A 98 -6.37 24.06 -5.78
C ILE A 98 -4.98 23.96 -6.43
N GLN A 99 -4.62 24.87 -7.34
CA GLN A 99 -3.23 24.88 -7.83
C GLN A 99 -2.32 24.92 -6.60
N PRO A 100 -1.39 23.94 -6.48
CA PRO A 100 -0.35 24.08 -5.49
C PRO A 100 0.20 25.48 -5.70
N THR A 101 0.44 26.21 -4.65
CA THR A 101 1.38 27.31 -4.69
C THR A 101 2.68 26.71 -5.20
N VAL A 102 2.75 26.52 -6.52
CA VAL A 102 4.01 26.55 -7.23
C VAL A 102 4.50 27.94 -6.82
N VAL A 103 5.39 27.97 -5.85
CA VAL A 103 6.19 29.15 -5.58
C VAL A 103 6.59 29.58 -6.98
N ASP A 104 6.09 30.73 -7.41
CA ASP A 104 6.31 31.23 -8.75
C ASP A 104 7.81 31.18 -9.01
N GLU A 105 8.25 30.14 -9.75
CA GLU A 105 9.64 30.01 -10.23
C GLU A 105 9.95 31.08 -11.30
N LYS A 106 9.06 32.07 -11.45
CA LYS A 106 9.22 33.13 -12.43
C LYS A 106 9.92 34.38 -11.92
N ASP A 107 10.17 34.48 -10.62
CA ASP A 107 10.89 35.66 -10.14
C ASP A 107 12.14 35.26 -9.35
N ASN A 108 13.25 35.74 -9.86
CA ASN A 108 14.62 35.62 -9.38
C ASN A 108 15.31 34.28 -9.63
N GLY A 109 16.20 34.23 -10.59
CA GLY A 109 17.37 33.38 -10.85
C GLY A 109 17.82 32.39 -9.75
N ALA A 110 16.89 31.88 -8.96
CA ALA A 110 17.10 30.95 -7.88
C ALA A 110 17.51 29.60 -8.48
N VAL A 111 18.77 29.28 -8.29
CA VAL A 111 19.37 27.96 -8.47
C VAL A 111 18.33 26.92 -7.98
N LYS A 112 17.89 26.02 -8.88
CA LYS A 112 17.07 24.87 -8.50
C LYS A 112 17.78 24.15 -7.36
N GLU A 113 17.33 24.39 -6.14
CA GLU A 113 17.94 23.80 -4.95
C GLU A 113 17.80 22.28 -5.07
N LYS A 114 18.90 21.62 -5.35
CA LYS A 114 18.93 20.17 -5.53
C LYS A 114 18.47 19.52 -4.24
N VAL A 115 17.49 18.64 -4.33
CA VAL A 115 17.07 17.83 -3.19
C VAL A 115 18.31 17.20 -2.54
N PRO A 116 18.59 17.45 -1.26
CA PRO A 116 19.80 16.94 -0.63
C PRO A 116 19.71 15.41 -0.49
N PHE A 117 20.35 14.69 -1.41
CA PHE A 117 20.32 13.22 -1.50
C PHE A 117 20.64 12.53 -0.16
N LYS A 118 21.59 13.08 0.60
CA LYS A 118 21.91 12.56 1.94
C LYS A 118 20.74 12.64 2.93
N LYS A 119 19.86 13.64 2.81
CA LYS A 119 18.67 13.76 3.67
C LYS A 119 17.56 12.79 3.27
N LEU A 120 17.45 12.45 1.98
CA LEU A 120 16.51 11.42 1.49
C LEU A 120 16.82 10.04 2.07
N PHE A 121 18.10 9.71 2.24
CA PHE A 121 18.57 8.44 2.77
C PHE A 121 19.10 8.55 4.21
N ALA A 122 18.65 9.56 4.95
CA ALA A 122 18.92 9.62 6.39
C ALA A 122 18.42 8.32 7.08
N PRO A 123 19.09 7.79 8.11
CA PRO A 123 18.79 6.48 8.68
C PRO A 123 17.30 6.27 8.99
N HIS A 124 16.63 7.24 9.60
CA HIS A 124 15.20 7.13 9.91
C HIS A 124 14.31 7.03 8.66
N MET A 125 14.70 7.69 7.55
CA MET A 125 14.00 7.61 6.27
C MET A 125 14.24 6.25 5.60
N LEU A 126 15.51 5.83 5.55
CA LEU A 126 15.88 4.53 4.96
C LEU A 126 15.14 3.37 5.64
N PHE A 127 15.09 3.36 6.97
CA PHE A 127 14.37 2.30 7.68
C PHE A 127 12.84 2.39 7.53
N ALA A 128 12.28 3.58 7.26
CA ALA A 128 10.90 3.70 6.85
C ALA A 128 10.64 3.09 5.46
N TYR A 129 11.58 3.24 4.52
CA TYR A 129 11.50 2.58 3.20
C TYR A 129 11.61 1.07 3.30
N ILE A 130 12.52 0.56 4.14
CA ILE A 130 12.68 -0.88 4.40
C ILE A 130 11.43 -1.46 5.07
N LEU A 131 10.86 -0.76 6.06
CA LEU A 131 9.59 -1.14 6.66
C LEU A 131 8.51 -1.26 5.59
N TYR A 132 8.35 -0.23 4.76
CA TYR A 132 7.32 -0.22 3.73
C TYR A 132 7.52 -1.30 2.66
N PHE A 133 8.78 -1.62 2.33
CA PHE A 133 9.07 -2.80 1.51
C PHE A 133 8.52 -4.07 2.16
N GLY A 134 8.75 -4.28 3.46
CA GLY A 134 8.23 -5.45 4.20
C GLY A 134 6.70 -5.49 4.25
N THR A 135 6.08 -4.35 4.55
CA THR A 135 4.62 -4.18 4.54
C THR A 135 4.00 -4.53 3.20
N CYS A 136 4.58 -4.00 2.12
CA CYS A 136 4.15 -4.27 0.76
C CYS A 136 4.45 -5.72 0.34
N TYR A 137 5.59 -6.29 0.76
CA TYR A 137 5.95 -7.69 0.48
C TYR A 137 4.88 -8.64 1.00
N ALA A 138 4.49 -8.49 2.28
CA ALA A 138 3.44 -9.29 2.88
C ALA A 138 2.09 -9.11 2.16
N TYR A 139 1.74 -7.88 1.81
CA TYR A 139 0.51 -7.58 1.09
C TYR A 139 0.48 -8.21 -0.32
N TYR A 140 1.51 -8.01 -1.14
CA TYR A 140 1.55 -8.55 -2.50
C TYR A 140 1.68 -10.07 -2.54
N MET A 141 2.35 -10.66 -1.54
CA MET A 141 2.37 -12.10 -1.36
C MET A 141 0.94 -12.64 -1.15
N ILE A 142 0.16 -12.03 -0.25
CA ILE A 142 -1.24 -12.41 -0.01
C ILE A 142 -2.09 -12.19 -1.26
N VAL A 143 -2.10 -10.99 -1.82
CA VAL A 143 -2.96 -10.67 -2.97
C VAL A 143 -2.71 -11.62 -4.14
N THR A 144 -1.47 -12.03 -4.35
CA THR A 144 -1.11 -12.91 -5.47
C THR A 144 -1.38 -14.38 -5.17
N TRP A 145 -0.97 -14.87 -4.00
CA TRP A 145 -0.93 -16.30 -3.71
C TRP A 145 -2.06 -16.82 -2.82
N LEU A 146 -2.78 -15.93 -2.11
CA LEU A 146 -3.88 -16.34 -1.23
C LEU A 146 -4.96 -17.16 -1.94
N PRO A 147 -5.47 -16.78 -3.14
CA PRO A 147 -6.47 -17.58 -3.83
C PRO A 147 -5.98 -19.01 -4.11
N ASN A 148 -4.74 -19.13 -4.56
CA ASN A 148 -4.14 -20.44 -4.83
C ASN A 148 -3.89 -21.23 -3.54
N PHE A 149 -3.37 -20.60 -2.49
CA PHE A 149 -3.18 -21.21 -1.17
C PHE A 149 -4.49 -21.73 -0.57
N LEU A 150 -5.58 -20.95 -0.67
CA LEU A 150 -6.90 -21.38 -0.20
C LEU A 150 -7.40 -22.61 -0.98
N SER A 151 -7.19 -22.63 -2.30
CA SER A 151 -7.59 -23.74 -3.15
C SER A 151 -6.76 -25.00 -2.90
N THR A 152 -5.43 -24.89 -2.94
CA THR A 152 -4.54 -26.07 -2.95
C THR A 152 -4.24 -26.61 -1.56
N GLU A 153 -4.16 -25.74 -0.55
CA GLU A 153 -3.71 -26.12 0.79
C GLU A 153 -4.82 -26.06 1.85
N ARG A 154 -5.96 -25.42 1.54
CA ARG A 154 -7.10 -25.27 2.48
C ARG A 154 -8.41 -25.83 1.93
N GLY A 155 -8.44 -26.35 0.69
CA GLY A 155 -9.58 -27.04 0.10
C GLY A 155 -10.78 -26.16 -0.28
N PHE A 156 -10.61 -24.83 -0.34
CA PHE A 156 -11.66 -23.93 -0.83
C PHE A 156 -11.90 -24.13 -2.32
N GLN A 157 -13.16 -24.00 -2.77
CA GLN A 157 -13.54 -24.23 -4.17
C GLN A 157 -14.43 -23.11 -4.72
N GLY A 158 -14.40 -22.95 -6.04
CA GLY A 158 -15.27 -22.05 -6.79
C GLY A 158 -15.26 -20.61 -6.27
N ALA A 159 -16.43 -20.01 -6.15
CA ALA A 159 -16.61 -18.63 -5.71
C ALA A 159 -16.12 -18.36 -4.26
N ALA A 160 -16.06 -19.40 -3.40
CA ALA A 160 -15.58 -19.25 -2.03
C ALA A 160 -14.12 -18.77 -1.97
N ILE A 161 -13.29 -19.10 -2.95
CA ILE A 161 -11.91 -18.65 -3.05
C ILE A 161 -11.86 -17.11 -3.17
N GLY A 162 -12.61 -16.56 -4.13
CA GLY A 162 -12.64 -15.11 -4.38
C GLY A 162 -13.27 -14.34 -3.23
N LEU A 163 -14.38 -14.85 -2.67
CA LEU A 163 -15.04 -14.25 -1.50
C LEU A 163 -14.10 -14.22 -0.29
N SER A 164 -13.45 -15.33 0.03
CA SER A 164 -12.52 -15.40 1.17
C SER A 164 -11.29 -14.51 0.96
N SER A 165 -10.74 -14.47 -0.25
CA SER A 165 -9.59 -13.62 -0.58
C SER A 165 -9.95 -12.13 -0.55
N SER A 166 -11.17 -11.75 -0.94
CA SER A 166 -11.63 -10.36 -0.92
C SER A 166 -11.84 -9.80 0.49
N LEU A 167 -11.98 -10.66 1.51
CA LEU A 167 -12.13 -10.23 2.91
C LEU A 167 -10.96 -9.37 3.38
N VAL A 168 -9.73 -9.70 2.95
CA VAL A 168 -8.54 -8.91 3.26
C VAL A 168 -8.68 -7.48 2.72
N ALA A 169 -9.13 -7.33 1.47
CA ALA A 169 -9.29 -6.03 0.84
C ALA A 169 -10.42 -5.21 1.48
N PHE A 170 -11.60 -5.80 1.67
CA PHE A 170 -12.73 -5.08 2.27
C PHE A 170 -12.52 -4.74 3.75
N ALA A 171 -11.92 -5.63 4.53
CA ALA A 171 -11.58 -5.36 5.93
C ALA A 171 -10.56 -4.24 6.09
N SER A 172 -9.73 -4.00 5.08
CA SER A 172 -8.74 -2.93 5.11
C SER A 172 -9.34 -1.53 5.06
N ILE A 173 -10.54 -1.36 4.49
CA ILE A 173 -11.21 -0.05 4.38
C ILE A 173 -11.55 0.52 5.77
N PRO A 174 -12.35 -0.16 6.62
CA PRO A 174 -12.61 0.33 7.96
C PRO A 174 -11.33 0.44 8.80
N GLY A 175 -10.37 -0.47 8.63
CA GLY A 175 -9.07 -0.39 9.31
C GLY A 175 -8.32 0.90 8.95
N ALA A 176 -8.17 1.18 7.66
CA ALA A 176 -7.49 2.39 7.17
C ALA A 176 -8.17 3.67 7.69
N LEU A 177 -9.50 3.76 7.61
CA LEU A 177 -10.25 4.93 8.05
C LEU A 177 -10.21 5.11 9.57
N PHE A 178 -10.27 4.03 10.33
CA PHE A 178 -10.22 4.07 11.80
C PHE A 178 -8.84 4.46 12.32
N PHE A 179 -7.79 3.74 11.90
CA PHE A 179 -6.45 3.98 12.42
C PHE A 179 -5.82 5.28 11.92
N SER A 180 -6.15 5.73 10.71
CA SER A 180 -5.68 7.03 10.23
C SER A 180 -6.31 8.19 10.99
N ARG A 181 -7.61 8.14 11.32
CA ARG A 181 -8.24 9.14 12.22
C ARG A 181 -7.61 9.14 13.60
N LEU A 182 -7.34 7.95 14.14
CA LEU A 182 -6.72 7.82 15.45
C LEU A 182 -5.28 8.35 15.45
N ALA A 183 -4.51 8.08 14.39
CA ALA A 183 -3.16 8.60 14.22
C ALA A 183 -3.14 10.13 14.02
N ASP A 184 -4.11 10.69 13.32
CA ASP A 184 -4.26 12.14 13.16
C ASP A 184 -4.63 12.82 14.50
N LYS A 185 -5.47 12.17 15.32
CA LYS A 185 -5.80 12.66 16.67
C LYS A 185 -4.59 12.62 17.61
N TYR A 186 -3.74 11.62 17.51
CA TYR A 186 -2.56 11.42 18.36
C TYR A 186 -1.26 11.55 17.55
N MET A 187 -1.08 12.69 16.87
CA MET A 187 0.01 12.96 15.92
C MET A 187 1.42 12.62 16.44
N HIS A 188 1.69 12.87 17.74
CA HIS A 188 2.96 12.58 18.38
C HIS A 188 3.23 11.07 18.59
N LYS A 189 2.23 10.21 18.38
CA LYS A 189 2.33 8.75 18.56
C LYS A 189 2.35 7.96 17.26
N LYS A 190 2.50 8.62 16.09
CA LYS A 190 2.45 7.94 14.77
C LYS A 190 3.41 6.76 14.67
N VAL A 191 4.65 6.90 15.16
CA VAL A 191 5.62 5.80 15.18
C VAL A 191 5.10 4.61 15.99
N GLN A 192 4.46 4.86 17.13
CA GLN A 192 3.90 3.79 17.95
C GLN A 192 2.74 3.09 17.24
N PHE A 193 1.84 3.86 16.58
CA PHE A 193 0.77 3.27 15.77
C PHE A 193 1.30 2.39 14.65
N ILE A 194 2.30 2.87 13.90
CA ILE A 194 2.93 2.10 12.83
C ILE A 194 3.47 0.78 13.38
N VAL A 195 4.29 0.83 14.44
CA VAL A 195 4.95 -0.34 15.02
C VAL A 195 3.93 -1.35 15.58
N VAL A 196 2.93 -0.88 16.32
CA VAL A 196 1.90 -1.77 16.91
C VAL A 196 1.07 -2.44 15.82
N LEU A 197 0.63 -1.69 14.81
CA LEU A 197 -0.16 -2.24 13.72
C LEU A 197 0.63 -3.27 12.92
N GLU A 198 1.91 -3.02 12.64
CA GLU A 198 2.74 -3.96 11.89
C GLU A 198 3.03 -5.24 12.70
N PHE A 199 3.26 -5.16 14.00
CA PHE A 199 3.39 -6.36 14.83
C PHE A 199 2.09 -7.17 14.87
N LEU A 200 0.93 -6.51 15.02
CA LEU A 200 -0.36 -7.18 15.01
C LEU A 200 -0.66 -7.80 13.63
N ALA A 201 -0.37 -7.09 12.54
CA ALA A 201 -0.50 -7.61 11.19
C ALA A 201 0.41 -8.83 10.97
N THR A 202 1.65 -8.77 11.44
CA THR A 202 2.59 -9.90 11.38
C THR A 202 2.06 -11.12 12.14
N ALA A 203 1.49 -10.92 13.32
CA ALA A 203 0.90 -12.01 14.11
C ALA A 203 -0.32 -12.62 13.39
N MET A 204 -1.17 -11.81 12.76
CA MET A 204 -2.32 -12.31 12.00
C MET A 204 -1.88 -13.04 10.74
N LEU A 205 -0.84 -12.55 10.06
CA LEU A 205 -0.25 -13.24 8.90
C LEU A 205 0.31 -14.61 9.30
N LEU A 206 1.03 -14.67 10.41
CA LEU A 206 1.55 -15.95 10.95
C LEU A 206 0.40 -16.91 11.32
N LEU A 207 -0.63 -16.39 11.97
CA LEU A 207 -1.82 -17.17 12.34
C LEU A 207 -2.51 -17.76 11.09
N THR A 208 -2.61 -17.00 10.00
CA THR A 208 -3.19 -17.45 8.73
C THR A 208 -2.52 -18.72 8.21
N VAL A 209 -1.22 -18.87 8.42
CA VAL A 209 -0.45 -20.04 7.95
C VAL A 209 -0.61 -21.23 8.89
N GLN A 210 -0.61 -20.99 10.19
CA GLN A 210 -0.58 -22.05 11.22
C GLN A 210 -1.94 -22.70 11.44
N VAL A 211 -3.04 -21.97 11.21
CA VAL A 211 -4.38 -22.45 11.51
C VAL A 211 -4.94 -23.31 10.38
N SER A 212 -5.44 -24.49 10.73
CA SER A 212 -6.13 -25.41 9.81
C SER A 212 -7.66 -25.21 9.80
N ASN A 213 -8.23 -24.62 10.87
CA ASN A 213 -9.66 -24.35 10.96
C ASN A 213 -10.06 -23.19 10.04
N ALA A 214 -11.02 -23.43 9.13
CA ALA A 214 -11.46 -22.44 8.15
C ALA A 214 -11.99 -21.15 8.78
N THR A 215 -12.73 -21.23 9.88
CA THR A 215 -13.29 -20.06 10.55
C THR A 215 -12.19 -19.19 11.16
N LEU A 216 -11.22 -19.78 11.85
CA LEU A 216 -10.07 -19.05 12.41
C LEU A 216 -9.18 -18.48 11.31
N LEU A 217 -9.03 -19.18 10.20
CA LEU A 217 -8.31 -18.68 9.00
C LEU A 217 -8.98 -17.41 8.47
N LEU A 218 -10.30 -17.42 8.29
CA LEU A 218 -11.05 -16.25 7.82
C LEU A 218 -10.95 -15.07 8.80
N ILE A 219 -11.03 -15.33 10.09
CA ILE A 219 -10.84 -14.30 11.13
C ILE A 219 -9.42 -13.71 11.03
N ALA A 220 -8.39 -14.54 10.90
CA ALA A 220 -7.01 -14.07 10.75
C ALA A 220 -6.83 -13.21 9.49
N LEU A 221 -7.43 -13.59 8.37
CA LEU A 221 -7.42 -12.81 7.13
C LEU A 221 -8.15 -11.47 7.26
N ILE A 222 -9.32 -11.45 7.88
CA ILE A 222 -10.07 -10.21 8.16
C ILE A 222 -9.24 -9.29 9.05
N MET A 223 -8.67 -9.82 10.12
CA MET A 223 -7.84 -9.04 11.04
C MET A 223 -6.54 -8.56 10.37
N TYR A 224 -5.90 -9.39 9.54
CA TYR A 224 -4.76 -8.95 8.74
C TYR A 224 -5.15 -7.81 7.79
N GLY A 225 -6.29 -7.89 7.10
CA GLY A 225 -6.80 -6.81 6.27
C GLY A 225 -7.01 -5.52 7.07
N PHE A 226 -7.68 -5.62 8.22
CA PHE A 226 -8.01 -4.50 9.09
C PHE A 226 -6.78 -3.79 9.68
N LEU A 227 -5.70 -4.52 9.98
CA LEU A 227 -4.50 -4.02 10.66
C LEU A 227 -3.33 -3.74 9.69
N GLY A 228 -3.33 -4.38 8.50
CA GLY A 228 -2.17 -4.45 7.61
C GLY A 228 -1.94 -3.22 6.75
N LYS A 229 -1.38 -3.44 5.57
CA LYS A 229 -0.82 -2.41 4.68
C LYS A 229 -1.70 -1.17 4.53
N LEU A 230 -2.97 -1.33 4.19
CA LEU A 230 -3.85 -0.19 3.89
C LEU A 230 -4.22 0.63 5.14
N ALA A 231 -4.13 0.04 6.34
CA ALA A 231 -4.29 0.76 7.60
C ALA A 231 -3.01 1.53 7.99
N VAL A 232 -1.84 0.98 7.72
CA VAL A 232 -0.55 1.54 8.12
C VAL A 232 -0.02 2.56 7.12
N GLU A 233 -0.17 2.31 5.81
CA GLU A 233 0.39 3.15 4.75
C GLU A 233 0.01 4.64 4.85
N PRO A 234 -1.25 5.04 5.10
CA PRO A 234 -1.60 6.44 5.27
C PRO A 234 -0.87 7.11 6.44
N ILE A 235 -0.61 6.35 7.51
CA ILE A 235 0.11 6.84 8.68
C ILE A 235 1.59 7.03 8.36
N ILE A 236 2.21 6.09 7.63
CA ILE A 236 3.60 6.20 7.17
C ILE A 236 3.75 7.40 6.24
N ILE A 237 2.85 7.58 5.26
CA ILE A 237 2.87 8.72 4.33
C ILE A 237 2.77 10.05 5.09
N SER A 238 1.87 10.13 6.07
CA SER A 238 1.74 11.32 6.91
C SER A 238 3.00 11.57 7.75
N TRP A 239 3.60 10.52 8.32
CA TRP A 239 4.86 10.59 9.05
C TRP A 239 6.03 11.00 8.14
N LEU A 240 6.10 10.48 6.91
CA LEU A 240 7.09 10.90 5.91
C LEU A 240 6.95 12.39 5.59
N GLY A 241 5.72 12.88 5.41
CA GLY A 241 5.46 14.30 5.17
C GLY A 241 5.95 15.23 6.28
N GLU A 242 6.06 14.74 7.53
CA GLU A 242 6.59 15.48 8.67
C GLU A 242 8.13 15.44 8.76
N ASN A 243 8.74 14.35 8.31
CA ASN A 243 10.17 14.07 8.47
C ASN A 243 10.98 14.27 7.18
N ALA A 244 10.32 14.37 6.04
CA ALA A 244 10.97 14.60 4.74
C ALA A 244 11.53 16.03 4.63
N PRO A 245 12.57 16.23 3.81
CA PRO A 245 13.00 17.56 3.43
C PRO A 245 11.83 18.32 2.77
N LYS A 246 11.57 19.57 3.20
CA LYS A 246 10.48 20.39 2.62
C LYS A 246 10.60 20.52 1.11
N ILE A 247 11.85 20.67 0.62
CA ILE A 247 12.19 20.64 -0.79
C ILE A 247 12.37 19.17 -1.19
N GLY A 248 11.46 18.62 -2.02
CA GLY A 248 11.56 17.25 -2.53
C GLY A 248 10.65 16.21 -1.87
N ILE A 249 9.54 16.63 -1.28
CA ILE A 249 8.54 15.69 -0.73
C ILE A 249 8.02 14.72 -1.81
N GLY A 250 7.82 15.18 -3.04
CA GLY A 250 7.44 14.33 -4.17
C GLY A 250 8.51 13.28 -4.48
N THR A 251 9.80 13.67 -4.46
CA THR A 251 10.93 12.73 -4.63
C THR A 251 10.98 11.72 -3.47
N THR A 252 10.76 12.16 -2.23
CA THR A 252 10.70 11.28 -1.06
C THR A 252 9.60 10.24 -1.21
N LEU A 253 8.40 10.66 -1.60
CA LEU A 253 7.27 9.75 -1.83
C LEU A 253 7.51 8.83 -3.03
N GLY A 254 8.21 9.30 -4.07
CA GLY A 254 8.63 8.49 -5.20
C GLY A 254 9.61 7.38 -4.79
N VAL A 255 10.61 7.69 -3.97
CA VAL A 255 11.55 6.71 -3.42
C VAL A 255 10.83 5.71 -2.50
N PHE A 256 9.96 6.20 -1.64
CA PHE A 256 9.11 5.37 -0.79
C PHE A 256 8.27 4.38 -1.60
N ASN A 257 7.57 4.87 -2.62
CA ASN A 257 6.78 4.03 -3.52
C ASN A 257 7.65 3.02 -4.29
N PHE A 258 8.85 3.42 -4.73
CA PHE A 258 9.78 2.51 -5.40
C PHE A 258 10.12 1.30 -4.53
N PHE A 259 10.46 1.52 -3.25
CA PHE A 259 10.71 0.41 -2.31
C PHE A 259 9.49 -0.49 -2.15
N GLY A 260 8.29 0.09 -2.02
CA GLY A 260 7.05 -0.67 -1.96
C GLY A 260 6.79 -1.47 -3.23
N MET A 261 6.95 -0.86 -4.40
CA MET A 261 6.68 -1.52 -5.69
C MET A 261 7.71 -2.60 -6.04
N MET A 262 8.96 -2.50 -5.60
CA MET A 262 9.93 -3.59 -5.72
C MET A 262 9.40 -4.90 -5.11
N SER A 263 8.68 -4.80 -4.01
CA SER A 263 8.12 -5.98 -3.35
C SER A 263 7.02 -6.65 -4.18
N SER A 264 6.29 -5.90 -5.01
CA SER A 264 5.25 -6.46 -5.89
C SER A 264 5.80 -7.39 -6.98
N VAL A 265 7.07 -7.25 -7.30
CA VAL A 265 7.79 -8.13 -8.23
C VAL A 265 8.48 -9.27 -7.47
N ILE A 266 9.18 -8.94 -6.39
CA ILE A 266 10.02 -9.89 -5.66
C ILE A 266 9.15 -10.91 -4.89
N ALA A 267 8.09 -10.49 -4.21
CA ALA A 267 7.28 -11.37 -3.39
C ALA A 267 6.59 -12.48 -4.19
N PRO A 268 5.88 -12.20 -5.29
CA PRO A 268 5.26 -13.24 -6.11
C PRO A 268 6.29 -14.16 -6.78
N ALA A 269 7.37 -13.59 -7.33
CA ALA A 269 8.40 -14.35 -8.03
C ALA A 269 9.17 -15.30 -7.10
N LEU A 270 9.57 -14.82 -5.92
CA LEU A 270 10.28 -15.64 -4.94
C LEU A 270 9.38 -16.74 -4.40
N THR A 271 8.13 -16.42 -4.04
CA THR A 271 7.16 -17.41 -3.57
C THR A 271 6.85 -18.46 -4.63
N GLY A 272 6.71 -18.05 -5.91
CA GLY A 272 6.53 -18.97 -7.03
C GLY A 272 7.69 -19.95 -7.14
N LYS A 273 8.93 -19.45 -7.18
CA LYS A 273 10.14 -20.29 -7.25
C LYS A 273 10.24 -21.27 -6.07
N ILE A 274 9.91 -20.82 -4.85
CA ILE A 274 9.90 -21.68 -3.67
C ILE A 274 8.80 -22.74 -3.78
N SER A 275 7.60 -22.35 -4.22
CA SER A 275 6.50 -23.27 -4.43
C SER A 275 6.83 -24.34 -5.47
N ASP A 276 7.55 -24.00 -6.54
CA ASP A 276 7.98 -24.97 -7.59
C ASP A 276 8.97 -26.00 -7.02
N THR A 277 9.79 -25.62 -6.03
CA THR A 277 10.78 -26.53 -5.42
C THR A 277 10.23 -27.32 -4.23
N THR A 278 9.31 -26.75 -3.45
CA THR A 278 8.79 -27.35 -2.21
C THR A 278 7.38 -27.96 -2.35
N GLY A 279 6.68 -27.65 -3.44
CA GLY A 279 5.28 -28.04 -3.63
C GLY A 279 4.28 -27.25 -2.79
N SER A 280 4.73 -26.30 -1.93
CA SER A 280 3.88 -25.55 -1.01
C SER A 280 4.19 -24.04 -1.02
N LYS A 281 3.15 -23.21 -0.79
CA LYS A 281 3.26 -21.76 -0.65
C LYS A 281 3.53 -21.31 0.78
N VAL A 282 3.41 -22.19 1.75
CA VAL A 282 3.58 -21.92 3.19
C VAL A 282 4.90 -21.22 3.49
N MET A 283 5.99 -21.66 2.87
CA MET A 283 7.30 -21.03 3.05
C MET A 283 7.32 -19.56 2.60
N GLY A 284 6.59 -19.22 1.52
CA GLY A 284 6.44 -17.83 1.06
C GLY A 284 5.78 -16.92 2.09
N PHE A 285 4.78 -17.44 2.82
CA PHE A 285 4.16 -16.71 3.94
C PHE A 285 5.14 -16.52 5.10
N TYR A 286 5.90 -17.54 5.49
CA TYR A 286 6.92 -17.41 6.55
C TYR A 286 7.99 -16.37 6.20
N ILE A 287 8.44 -16.34 4.95
CA ILE A 287 9.38 -15.32 4.48
C ILE A 287 8.77 -13.92 4.58
N ALA A 288 7.49 -13.77 4.21
CA ALA A 288 6.77 -12.50 4.36
C ALA A 288 6.71 -12.05 5.82
N VAL A 289 6.40 -12.96 6.75
CA VAL A 289 6.41 -12.71 8.20
C VAL A 289 7.80 -12.22 8.67
N VAL A 290 8.85 -12.90 8.27
CA VAL A 290 10.24 -12.56 8.67
C VAL A 290 10.64 -11.18 8.13
N ILE A 291 10.39 -10.92 6.84
CA ILE A 291 10.73 -9.63 6.21
C ILE A 291 9.99 -8.48 6.89
N LEU A 292 8.68 -8.64 7.12
CA LEU A 292 7.86 -7.64 7.78
C LEU A 292 8.32 -7.39 9.22
N LEU A 293 8.62 -8.45 9.97
CA LEU A 293 9.13 -8.38 11.33
C LEU A 293 10.47 -7.64 11.40
N ILE A 294 11.41 -7.96 10.53
CA ILE A 294 12.73 -7.31 10.46
C ILE A 294 12.55 -5.82 10.16
N GLY A 295 11.75 -5.46 9.15
CA GLY A 295 11.48 -4.06 8.80
C GLY A 295 10.88 -3.28 9.97
N THR A 296 9.93 -3.87 10.69
CA THR A 296 9.27 -3.26 11.85
C THR A 296 10.24 -3.03 13.00
N ILE A 297 11.08 -4.03 13.34
CA ILE A 297 12.08 -3.93 14.42
C ILE A 297 13.10 -2.84 14.07
N LEU A 298 13.63 -2.82 12.86
CA LEU A 298 14.63 -1.83 12.43
C LEU A 298 14.05 -0.41 12.49
N PHE A 299 12.84 -0.21 12.00
CA PHE A 299 12.15 1.09 12.07
C PHE A 299 11.92 1.53 13.53
N MET A 300 11.49 0.61 14.39
CA MET A 300 11.28 0.87 15.82
C MET A 300 12.58 1.31 16.50
N LEU A 301 13.67 0.56 16.33
CA LEU A 301 14.96 0.83 17.01
C LEU A 301 15.52 2.20 16.64
N VAL A 302 15.48 2.59 15.37
CA VAL A 302 16.01 3.88 14.92
C VAL A 302 15.18 5.05 15.44
N ASN A 303 13.85 4.92 15.48
CA ASN A 303 12.98 5.98 15.98
C ASN A 303 13.01 6.10 17.51
N LEU A 304 13.25 5.01 18.24
CA LEU A 304 13.50 5.06 19.69
C LEU A 304 14.81 5.79 20.00
N LYS A 305 15.89 5.49 19.28
CA LYS A 305 17.18 6.14 19.43
C LYS A 305 17.11 7.66 19.16
N LYS A 306 16.35 8.07 18.13
CA LYS A 306 16.13 9.49 17.81
C LYS A 306 15.43 10.22 18.96
N ARG A 307 14.39 9.63 19.55
CA ARG A 307 13.69 10.20 20.71
C ARG A 307 14.59 10.37 21.94
N GLY A 308 15.45 9.39 22.21
CA GLY A 308 16.43 9.47 23.31
C GLY A 308 17.43 10.61 23.12
N ALA A 309 17.93 10.81 21.90
CA ALA A 309 18.85 11.90 21.58
C ALA A 309 18.19 13.30 21.72
N ASP A 310 16.92 13.43 21.28
CA ASP A 310 16.18 14.69 21.41
C ASP A 310 15.82 15.03 22.86
N SER A 311 15.66 14.04 23.73
CA SER A 311 15.38 14.24 25.17
C SER A 311 16.63 14.56 25.99
N SER A 312 17.82 14.17 25.53
CA SER A 312 19.09 14.48 26.21
C SER A 312 19.66 15.88 25.87
N ASN A 313 19.10 16.51 24.83
CA ASN A 313 19.48 17.88 24.41
C ASN A 313 18.50 18.97 24.90
N LYS A 314 17.50 18.61 25.68
CA LYS A 314 16.60 19.54 26.40
C LYS A 314 16.92 19.57 27.89
#